data_d898df4dede7a920ab921c7438309fb3
#
_entry.id   d898df4dede7a920ab921c7438309fb3
#
_cell.length_a   1.000
_cell.length_b   1.000
_cell.length_c   1.000
_cell.angle_alpha   90.00
_cell.angle_beta   90.00
_cell.angle_gamma   90.00
#
_symmetry.space_group_name_H-M   'P 1'
#
loop_
_entity.id
_entity.type
_entity.pdbx_description
1 polymer ?
#
loop_
_entity_poly.entity_id
_entity_poly.type
_entity_poly.pdbx_seq_one_letter_code
_entity_poly.pdbx_strand_id
1 'polypeptide(L)'
;MKFLSFILTGLFLLITFVSSAQDIDVPANLPSTKDEFVKSEKDFIDAAKWLENTAIGMQADKRKKMGAWTTAWIINSPTVTIEVNAAITKLFDKNPDLLIVFMAGYSRYCLENNYSKDAVKGNTAGIKSAINCYNLGGDTKKDKALSKVIEADKEGKLEDWVKEMMKSK
;
A
#
# COMPACT_ATOMS: atom_id res chain seq x y z
N MET A 1 -7.68 -36.75 -55.01
CA MET A 1 -6.79 -36.32 -53.92
C MET A 1 -7.50 -35.22 -53.15
N LYS A 2 -7.99 -35.53 -51.95
CA LYS A 2 -8.78 -34.61 -51.10
C LYS A 2 -7.87 -34.05 -50.05
N PHE A 3 -7.58 -32.71 -50.07
CA PHE A 3 -6.84 -32.00 -49.06
C PHE A 3 -7.78 -31.78 -47.87
N LEU A 4 -7.47 -32.41 -46.73
CA LEU A 4 -8.19 -32.26 -45.48
C LEU A 4 -7.50 -31.09 -44.74
N SER A 5 -8.19 -29.96 -44.68
CA SER A 5 -7.71 -28.74 -43.97
C SER A 5 -8.05 -28.90 -42.51
N PHE A 6 -7.03 -29.11 -41.64
CA PHE A 6 -7.17 -29.13 -40.19
C PHE A 6 -7.22 -27.69 -39.69
N ILE A 7 -8.40 -27.20 -39.34
CA ILE A 7 -8.58 -25.95 -38.63
C ILE A 7 -8.35 -26.21 -37.12
N LEU A 8 -7.16 -25.93 -36.64
CA LEU A 8 -6.82 -25.97 -35.21
C LEU A 8 -7.33 -24.69 -34.55
N THR A 9 -8.56 -24.76 -34.00
CA THR A 9 -9.14 -23.64 -33.23
C THR A 9 -8.49 -23.61 -31.85
N GLY A 10 -7.49 -22.74 -31.69
CA GLY A 10 -6.87 -22.46 -30.40
C GLY A 10 -7.85 -21.75 -29.47
N LEU A 11 -8.44 -22.49 -28.55
CA LEU A 11 -9.23 -21.93 -27.45
C LEU A 11 -8.27 -21.23 -26.46
N PHE A 12 -8.14 -19.91 -26.60
CA PHE A 12 -7.37 -19.09 -25.66
C PHE A 12 -8.19 -18.95 -24.37
N LEU A 13 -7.91 -19.79 -23.38
CA LEU A 13 -8.48 -19.64 -22.04
C LEU A 13 -7.94 -18.35 -21.42
N LEU A 14 -8.73 -17.29 -21.46
CA LEU A 14 -8.53 -16.08 -20.64
C LEU A 14 -8.75 -16.48 -19.18
N ILE A 15 -7.68 -16.87 -18.48
CA ILE A 15 -7.69 -16.99 -17.03
C ILE A 15 -7.73 -15.58 -16.47
N THR A 16 -8.91 -15.04 -16.20
CA THR A 16 -9.11 -13.84 -15.40
C THR A 16 -8.72 -14.22 -13.97
N PHE A 17 -7.53 -13.81 -13.55
CA PHE A 17 -7.18 -13.79 -12.13
C PHE A 17 -8.10 -12.77 -11.46
N VAL A 18 -9.23 -13.22 -10.97
CA VAL A 18 -9.99 -12.46 -9.98
C VAL A 18 -9.12 -12.46 -8.73
N SER A 19 -8.34 -11.39 -8.52
CA SER A 19 -7.70 -11.13 -7.25
C SER A 19 -8.83 -10.91 -6.24
N SER A 20 -9.25 -11.99 -5.59
CA SER A 20 -10.10 -11.89 -4.41
C SER A 20 -9.27 -11.14 -3.38
N ALA A 21 -9.57 -9.86 -3.15
CA ALA A 21 -9.16 -9.21 -1.93
C ALA A 21 -9.65 -10.10 -0.80
N GLN A 22 -8.73 -10.79 -0.11
CA GLN A 22 -9.12 -11.63 1.02
C GLN A 22 -9.93 -10.75 1.97
N ASP A 23 -11.17 -11.16 2.23
CA ASP A 23 -12.01 -10.47 3.18
C ASP A 23 -11.48 -10.81 4.59
N ILE A 24 -10.60 -9.95 5.09
CA ILE A 24 -10.01 -10.08 6.42
C ILE A 24 -10.83 -9.28 7.41
N ASP A 25 -11.01 -9.80 8.60
CA ASP A 25 -11.65 -9.06 9.69
C ASP A 25 -10.73 -7.97 10.24
N VAL A 26 -11.33 -6.89 10.76
CA VAL A 26 -10.59 -5.90 11.53
C VAL A 26 -10.14 -6.55 12.83
N PRO A 27 -8.83 -6.54 13.19
CA PRO A 27 -8.38 -7.13 14.43
C PRO A 27 -9.09 -6.50 15.65
N ALA A 28 -9.60 -7.33 16.56
CA ALA A 28 -10.46 -6.89 17.64
C ALA A 28 -9.72 -6.08 18.72
N ASN A 29 -8.45 -6.40 18.96
CA ASN A 29 -7.66 -5.80 20.03
C ASN A 29 -6.38 -5.15 19.48
N LEU A 30 -5.96 -4.06 20.13
CA LEU A 30 -4.64 -3.48 19.92
C LEU A 30 -3.65 -4.19 20.87
N PRO A 31 -2.46 -4.61 20.38
CA PRO A 31 -1.42 -5.15 21.24
C PRO A 31 -0.99 -4.15 22.31
N SER A 32 -0.61 -4.65 23.50
CA SER A 32 -0.20 -3.83 24.65
C SER A 32 1.24 -4.12 25.10
N THR A 33 1.77 -5.27 24.75
CA THR A 33 3.15 -5.69 25.05
C THR A 33 3.96 -5.93 23.80
N LYS A 34 5.29 -5.88 23.90
CA LYS A 34 6.19 -6.16 22.78
C LYS A 34 5.90 -7.51 22.12
N ASP A 35 5.67 -8.55 22.93
CA ASP A 35 5.41 -9.90 22.44
C ASP A 35 4.07 -9.99 21.69
N GLU A 36 3.06 -9.24 22.14
CA GLU A 36 1.78 -9.15 21.44
C GLU A 36 1.93 -8.40 20.12
N PHE A 37 2.75 -7.33 20.07
CA PHE A 37 3.06 -6.65 18.81
C PHE A 37 3.71 -7.60 17.82
N VAL A 38 4.73 -8.35 18.23
CA VAL A 38 5.39 -9.35 17.35
C VAL A 38 4.40 -10.41 16.87
N LYS A 39 3.51 -10.91 17.72
CA LYS A 39 2.48 -11.88 17.33
C LYS A 39 1.47 -11.33 16.35
N SER A 40 1.18 -10.03 16.42
CA SER A 40 0.19 -9.35 15.57
C SER A 40 0.78 -8.79 14.25
N GLU A 41 2.09 -8.95 13.99
CA GLU A 41 2.74 -8.43 12.78
C GLU A 41 2.11 -8.97 11.49
N LYS A 42 1.72 -10.26 11.51
CA LYS A 42 1.01 -10.85 10.37
C LYS A 42 -0.33 -10.16 10.13
N ASP A 43 -1.12 -9.93 11.17
CA ASP A 43 -2.42 -9.27 11.07
C ASP A 43 -2.23 -7.82 10.56
N PHE A 44 -1.16 -7.14 11.00
CA PHE A 44 -0.80 -5.82 10.51
C PHE A 44 -0.45 -5.84 9.01
N ILE A 45 0.36 -6.79 8.56
CA ILE A 45 0.73 -6.94 7.15
C ILE A 45 -0.53 -7.20 6.29
N ASP A 46 -1.43 -8.05 6.77
CA ASP A 46 -2.66 -8.36 6.06
C ASP A 46 -3.59 -7.13 6.01
N ALA A 47 -3.70 -6.36 7.11
CA ALA A 47 -4.44 -5.10 7.16
C ALA A 47 -3.86 -4.05 6.21
N ALA A 48 -2.53 -3.91 6.15
CA ALA A 48 -1.85 -2.99 5.24
C ALA A 48 -2.13 -3.36 3.77
N LYS A 49 -2.06 -4.64 3.41
CA LYS A 49 -2.39 -5.14 2.07
C LYS A 49 -3.86 -4.91 1.74
N TRP A 50 -4.76 -5.12 2.69
CA TRP A 50 -6.19 -4.86 2.47
C TRP A 50 -6.47 -3.37 2.21
N LEU A 51 -5.86 -2.47 2.99
CA LEU A 51 -5.99 -1.01 2.80
C LEU A 51 -5.45 -0.57 1.43
N GLU A 52 -4.33 -1.14 0.99
CA GLU A 52 -3.72 -0.88 -0.31
C GLU A 52 -4.60 -1.35 -1.48
N ASN A 53 -5.24 -2.53 -1.34
CA ASN A 53 -6.00 -3.17 -2.41
C ASN A 53 -7.51 -2.91 -2.36
N THR A 54 -7.98 -2.02 -1.48
CA THR A 54 -9.38 -1.59 -1.40
C THR A 54 -9.47 -0.12 -1.81
N ALA A 55 -10.29 0.21 -2.83
CA ALA A 55 -10.44 1.59 -3.29
C ALA A 55 -10.98 2.51 -2.18
N ILE A 56 -10.57 3.78 -2.18
CA ILE A 56 -11.09 4.78 -1.24
C ILE A 56 -12.59 4.91 -1.41
N GLY A 57 -13.35 4.94 -0.31
CA GLY A 57 -14.81 4.96 -0.30
C GLY A 57 -15.47 3.57 -0.31
N MET A 58 -14.75 2.53 -0.75
CA MET A 58 -15.28 1.16 -0.69
C MET A 58 -15.20 0.61 0.74
N GLN A 59 -16.25 -0.11 1.17
CA GLN A 59 -16.36 -0.68 2.52
C GLN A 59 -16.03 0.36 3.63
N ALA A 60 -16.60 1.55 3.54
CA ALA A 60 -16.20 2.74 4.30
C ALA A 60 -16.08 2.49 5.81
N ASP A 61 -17.04 1.81 6.43
CA ASP A 61 -17.01 1.52 7.88
C ASP A 61 -15.86 0.57 8.25
N LYS A 62 -15.64 -0.47 7.46
CA LYS A 62 -14.53 -1.40 7.66
C LYS A 62 -13.20 -0.70 7.43
N ARG A 63 -13.09 0.11 6.36
CA ARG A 63 -11.90 0.89 6.05
C ARG A 63 -11.54 1.86 7.18
N LYS A 64 -12.53 2.55 7.74
CA LYS A 64 -12.34 3.44 8.89
C LYS A 64 -11.79 2.69 10.10
N LYS A 65 -12.39 1.55 10.45
CA LYS A 65 -11.94 0.72 11.60
C LYS A 65 -10.54 0.14 11.35
N MET A 66 -10.29 -0.37 10.14
CA MET A 66 -8.99 -0.92 9.75
C MET A 66 -7.91 0.16 9.80
N GLY A 67 -8.17 1.34 9.24
CA GLY A 67 -7.25 2.48 9.28
C GLY A 67 -6.96 2.95 10.70
N ALA A 68 -7.97 3.02 11.57
CA ALA A 68 -7.79 3.38 12.96
C ALA A 68 -6.92 2.37 13.71
N TRP A 69 -7.20 1.07 13.55
CA TRP A 69 -6.40 0.01 14.15
C TRP A 69 -4.94 0.03 13.65
N THR A 70 -4.75 0.12 12.34
CA THR A 70 -3.42 0.18 11.69
C THR A 70 -2.62 1.39 12.19
N THR A 71 -3.25 2.57 12.27
CA THR A 71 -2.60 3.78 12.77
C THR A 71 -2.20 3.64 14.24
N ALA A 72 -3.10 3.12 15.08
CA ALA A 72 -2.81 2.88 16.50
C ALA A 72 -1.69 1.85 16.68
N TRP A 73 -1.67 0.79 15.86
CA TRP A 73 -0.60 -0.20 15.85
C TRP A 73 0.75 0.43 15.53
N ILE A 74 0.85 1.27 14.48
CA ILE A 74 2.09 1.96 14.08
C ILE A 74 2.60 2.86 15.20
N ILE A 75 1.72 3.68 15.81
CA ILE A 75 2.09 4.64 16.86
C ILE A 75 2.66 3.94 18.09
N ASN A 76 2.14 2.76 18.44
CA ASN A 76 2.51 2.04 19.66
C ASN A 76 3.53 0.91 19.38
N SER A 77 3.90 0.65 18.13
CA SER A 77 4.83 -0.44 17.79
C SER A 77 6.22 -0.20 18.38
N PRO A 78 6.79 -1.17 19.11
CA PRO A 78 8.15 -1.07 19.62
C PRO A 78 9.21 -1.46 18.58
N THR A 79 8.80 -1.98 17.41
CA THR A 79 9.71 -2.58 16.41
C THR A 79 9.78 -1.79 15.11
N VAL A 80 8.79 -0.95 14.82
CA VAL A 80 8.71 -0.15 13.60
C VAL A 80 8.75 1.33 13.94
N THR A 81 9.61 2.07 13.22
CA THR A 81 9.67 3.54 13.28
C THR A 81 9.53 4.08 11.86
N ILE A 82 8.62 5.03 11.66
CA ILE A 82 8.45 5.72 10.38
C ILE A 82 9.24 7.03 10.41
N GLU A 83 10.12 7.21 9.45
CA GLU A 83 10.81 8.48 9.20
C GLU A 83 10.25 9.13 7.92
N VAL A 84 9.51 10.20 8.08
CA VAL A 84 8.90 10.93 6.97
C VAL A 84 9.00 12.42 7.20
N ASN A 85 9.23 13.20 6.14
CA ASN A 85 9.26 14.66 6.23
C ASN A 85 7.96 15.30 5.69
N ALA A 86 7.84 16.61 5.94
CA ALA A 86 6.67 17.39 5.54
C ALA A 86 6.45 17.41 4.01
N ALA A 87 7.52 17.31 3.21
CA ALA A 87 7.39 17.32 1.76
C ALA A 87 6.69 16.06 1.24
N ILE A 88 6.95 14.90 1.87
CA ILE A 88 6.29 13.62 1.53
C ILE A 88 4.83 13.63 2.02
N THR A 89 4.56 14.09 3.26
CA THR A 89 3.18 14.12 3.77
C THR A 89 2.26 15.03 2.96
N LYS A 90 2.77 16.15 2.44
CA LYS A 90 2.03 17.07 1.56
C LYS A 90 1.49 16.43 0.28
N LEU A 91 2.06 15.31 -0.17
CA LEU A 91 1.53 14.58 -1.31
C LEU A 91 0.09 14.11 -1.09
N PHE A 92 -0.32 13.98 0.17
CA PHE A 92 -1.60 13.41 0.54
C PHE A 92 -2.63 14.45 0.99
N ASP A 93 -2.30 15.77 0.94
CA ASP A 93 -3.18 16.85 1.41
C ASP A 93 -4.56 16.83 0.75
N LYS A 94 -4.64 16.48 -0.55
CA LYS A 94 -5.92 16.37 -1.26
C LYS A 94 -6.62 15.04 -1.07
N ASN A 95 -5.89 14.01 -0.67
CA ASN A 95 -6.37 12.65 -0.49
C ASN A 95 -5.85 12.08 0.84
N PRO A 96 -6.31 12.60 1.99
CA PRO A 96 -5.74 12.29 3.30
C PRO A 96 -5.82 10.80 3.67
N ASP A 97 -6.80 10.06 3.15
CA ASP A 97 -6.90 8.61 3.37
C ASP A 97 -5.71 7.84 2.80
N LEU A 98 -5.04 8.38 1.77
CA LEU A 98 -3.81 7.78 1.23
C LEU A 98 -2.62 7.90 2.18
N LEU A 99 -2.61 8.84 3.12
CA LEU A 99 -1.57 8.94 4.14
C LEU A 99 -1.55 7.69 5.03
N ILE A 100 -2.72 7.17 5.39
CA ILE A 100 -2.82 5.93 6.17
C ILE A 100 -2.27 4.75 5.37
N VAL A 101 -2.60 4.66 4.08
CA VAL A 101 -2.08 3.61 3.17
C VAL A 101 -0.56 3.71 3.02
N PHE A 102 -0.03 4.94 2.89
CA PHE A 102 1.40 5.21 2.86
C PHE A 102 2.10 4.71 4.13
N MET A 103 1.60 5.10 5.32
CA MET A 103 2.18 4.68 6.60
C MET A 103 2.13 3.16 6.78
N ALA A 104 1.02 2.53 6.39
CA ALA A 104 0.86 1.09 6.43
C ALA A 104 1.85 0.37 5.50
N GLY A 105 2.03 0.87 4.26
CA GLY A 105 2.97 0.33 3.29
C GLY A 105 4.43 0.48 3.72
N TYR A 106 4.80 1.63 4.31
CA TYR A 106 6.12 1.85 4.91
C TYR A 106 6.38 0.82 6.02
N SER A 107 5.45 0.71 6.98
CA SER A 107 5.60 -0.21 8.12
C SER A 107 5.65 -1.67 7.69
N ARG A 108 4.81 -2.06 6.71
CA ARG A 108 4.86 -3.39 6.10
C ARG A 108 6.24 -3.67 5.50
N TYR A 109 6.82 -2.71 4.77
CA TYR A 109 8.17 -2.87 4.23
C TYR A 109 9.19 -3.14 5.35
N CYS A 110 9.14 -2.39 6.46
CA CYS A 110 10.04 -2.62 7.59
C CYS A 110 9.91 -4.05 8.12
N LEU A 111 8.70 -4.54 8.35
CA LEU A 111 8.44 -5.89 8.85
C LEU A 111 8.89 -6.98 7.87
N GLU A 112 8.57 -6.84 6.59
CA GLU A 112 8.92 -7.81 5.54
C GLU A 112 10.44 -7.82 5.22
N ASN A 113 11.22 -6.80 5.72
CA ASN A 113 12.66 -6.65 5.49
C ASN A 113 13.46 -6.60 6.80
N ASN A 114 13.19 -7.50 7.73
CA ASN A 114 13.94 -7.69 8.99
C ASN A 114 14.01 -6.39 9.82
N TYR A 115 12.88 -5.70 9.99
CA TYR A 115 12.78 -4.43 10.71
C TYR A 115 13.70 -3.34 10.14
N SER A 116 13.80 -3.28 8.82
CA SER A 116 14.65 -2.32 8.11
C SER A 116 14.41 -0.89 8.60
N LYS A 117 15.51 -0.16 8.83
CA LYS A 117 15.52 1.27 9.16
C LYS A 117 15.90 2.15 7.97
N ASP A 118 15.92 1.59 6.77
CA ASP A 118 16.19 2.35 5.54
C ASP A 118 15.00 3.25 5.22
N ALA A 119 15.11 4.51 5.62
CA ALA A 119 14.04 5.49 5.45
C ALA A 119 13.72 5.76 3.96
N VAL A 120 14.70 5.69 3.06
CA VAL A 120 14.46 5.87 1.62
C VAL A 120 13.60 4.75 1.09
N LYS A 121 13.95 3.51 1.37
CA LYS A 121 13.19 2.35 0.92
C LYS A 121 11.82 2.25 1.58
N GLY A 122 11.73 2.58 2.88
CA GLY A 122 10.46 2.66 3.59
C GLY A 122 9.50 3.67 2.96
N ASN A 123 9.96 4.90 2.72
CA ASN A 123 9.16 5.93 2.04
C ASN A 123 8.79 5.52 0.61
N THR A 124 9.72 4.91 -0.14
CA THR A 124 9.45 4.41 -1.49
C THR A 124 8.34 3.35 -1.49
N ALA A 125 8.39 2.39 -0.57
CA ALA A 125 7.38 1.35 -0.43
C ALA A 125 6.01 1.94 -0.02
N GLY A 126 6.00 2.87 0.95
CA GLY A 126 4.79 3.56 1.37
C GLY A 126 4.13 4.34 0.24
N ILE A 127 4.92 5.10 -0.54
CA ILE A 127 4.42 5.84 -1.70
C ILE A 127 3.87 4.88 -2.77
N LYS A 128 4.52 3.75 -3.04
CA LYS A 128 4.01 2.72 -3.96
C LYS A 128 2.66 2.18 -3.50
N SER A 129 2.50 1.88 -2.22
CA SER A 129 1.22 1.43 -1.67
C SER A 129 0.13 2.49 -1.86
N ALA A 130 0.44 3.77 -1.62
CA ALA A 130 -0.50 4.87 -1.85
C ALA A 130 -0.85 5.04 -3.33
N ILE A 131 0.12 4.91 -4.25
CA ILE A 131 -0.11 4.93 -5.71
C ILE A 131 -1.01 3.77 -6.14
N ASN A 132 -0.76 2.56 -5.65
CA ASN A 132 -1.59 1.39 -5.96
C ASN A 132 -3.05 1.65 -5.55
N CYS A 133 -3.27 2.09 -4.33
CA CYS A 133 -4.61 2.42 -3.83
C CYS A 133 -5.27 3.56 -4.65
N TYR A 134 -4.53 4.63 -4.97
CA TYR A 134 -5.02 5.74 -5.79
C TYR A 134 -5.48 5.28 -7.17
N ASN A 135 -4.73 4.38 -7.80
CA ASN A 135 -5.02 3.84 -9.13
C ASN A 135 -6.25 2.92 -9.16
N LEU A 136 -6.70 2.41 -8.01
CA LEU A 136 -7.99 1.70 -7.91
C LEU A 136 -9.19 2.65 -8.09
N GLY A 137 -8.97 3.97 -7.97
CA GLY A 137 -10.04 4.97 -8.07
C GLY A 137 -10.86 5.10 -6.78
N GLY A 138 -12.19 5.18 -6.92
CA GLY A 138 -13.10 5.46 -5.79
C GLY A 138 -13.14 6.95 -5.47
N ASP A 139 -13.34 7.31 -4.20
CA ASP A 139 -13.51 8.69 -3.73
C ASP A 139 -12.18 9.48 -3.67
N THR A 140 -11.33 9.32 -4.70
CA THR A 140 -10.05 10.04 -4.81
C THR A 140 -10.18 11.31 -5.64
N LYS A 141 -9.46 12.37 -5.25
CA LYS A 141 -9.39 13.65 -5.99
C LYS A 141 -8.16 13.68 -6.88
N LYS A 142 -8.31 14.23 -8.10
CA LYS A 142 -7.16 14.46 -8.99
C LYS A 142 -6.12 15.37 -8.31
N ASP A 143 -4.88 14.93 -8.31
CA ASP A 143 -3.76 15.64 -7.72
C ASP A 143 -2.56 15.69 -8.66
N LYS A 144 -2.10 16.92 -8.98
CA LYS A 144 -0.95 17.13 -9.88
C LYS A 144 0.38 16.70 -9.24
N ALA A 145 0.53 16.85 -7.91
CA ALA A 145 1.75 16.43 -7.22
C ALA A 145 1.85 14.90 -7.23
N LEU A 146 0.76 14.22 -6.87
CA LEU A 146 0.70 12.76 -6.90
C LEU A 146 0.87 12.22 -8.34
N SER A 147 0.31 12.89 -9.35
CA SER A 147 0.50 12.50 -10.76
C SER A 147 1.97 12.51 -11.19
N LYS A 148 2.76 13.50 -10.73
CA LYS A 148 4.22 13.55 -11.02
C LYS A 148 4.97 12.39 -10.36
N VAL A 149 4.57 12.02 -9.15
CA VAL A 149 5.18 10.89 -8.43
C VAL A 149 4.83 9.55 -9.08
N ILE A 150 3.59 9.41 -9.57
CA ILE A 150 3.17 8.25 -10.35
C ILE A 150 3.98 8.12 -11.64
N GLU A 151 4.28 9.25 -12.30
CA GLU A 151 5.15 9.26 -13.50
C GLU A 151 6.58 8.80 -13.15
N ALA A 152 7.15 9.33 -12.06
CA ALA A 152 8.46 8.89 -11.58
C ALA A 152 8.49 7.39 -11.24
N ASP A 153 7.42 6.84 -10.68
CA ASP A 153 7.32 5.39 -10.40
C ASP A 153 7.30 4.58 -11.69
N LYS A 154 6.50 4.98 -12.70
CA LYS A 154 6.45 4.33 -14.01
C LYS A 154 7.79 4.33 -14.74
N GLU A 155 8.58 5.40 -14.56
CA GLU A 155 9.92 5.53 -15.14
C GLU A 155 11.01 4.79 -14.32
N GLY A 156 10.65 4.15 -13.20
CA GLY A 156 11.60 3.49 -12.30
C GLY A 156 12.48 4.46 -11.49
N LYS A 157 12.07 5.74 -11.39
CA LYS A 157 12.82 6.83 -10.73
C LYS A 157 12.28 7.21 -9.35
N LEU A 158 11.30 6.46 -8.83
CA LEU A 158 10.64 6.82 -7.56
C LEU A 158 11.61 6.88 -6.38
N GLU A 159 12.55 5.93 -6.28
CA GLU A 159 13.52 5.92 -5.17
C GLU A 159 14.42 7.16 -5.21
N ASP A 160 14.88 7.57 -6.39
CA ASP A 160 15.69 8.78 -6.53
C ASP A 160 14.88 10.04 -6.22
N TRP A 161 13.62 10.09 -6.65
CA TRP A 161 12.69 11.15 -6.28
C TRP A 161 12.53 11.23 -4.74
N VAL A 162 12.35 10.10 -4.06
CA VAL A 162 12.27 10.05 -2.59
C VAL A 162 13.54 10.55 -1.93
N LYS A 163 14.73 10.15 -2.42
CA LYS A 163 16.02 10.65 -1.90
C LYS A 163 16.12 12.18 -1.96
N GLU A 164 15.67 12.78 -3.06
CA GLU A 164 15.69 14.25 -3.20
C GLU A 164 14.67 14.92 -2.26
N MET A 165 13.47 14.37 -2.15
CA MET A 165 12.45 14.90 -1.25
C MET A 165 12.86 14.82 0.22
N MET A 166 13.58 13.78 0.63
CA MET A 166 14.08 13.63 2.00
C MET A 166 15.22 14.58 2.34
N LYS A 167 15.92 15.14 1.36
CA LYS A 167 16.95 16.20 1.56
C LYS A 167 16.34 17.59 1.77
N SER A 168 15.14 17.82 1.26
CA SER A 168 14.45 19.10 1.41
C SER A 168 13.91 19.25 2.84
N LYS A 169 14.45 20.20 3.58
CA LYS A 169 14.00 20.54 4.94
C LYS A 169 12.76 21.42 4.92
#